data_52e6687328eb2c6f7b6acba2c45b8b8e
#
_entry.id   52e6687328eb2c6f7b6acba2c45b8b8e
#
_cell.length_a   1.000
_cell.length_b   1.000
_cell.length_c   1.000
_cell.angle_alpha   90.00
_cell.angle_beta   90.00
_cell.angle_gamma   90.00
#
_symmetry.space_group_name_H-M   'P 1'
#
loop_
_entity.id
_entity.type
_entity.pdbx_description
1 polymer ?
#
loop_
_entity_poly.entity_id
_entity_poly.type
_entity_poly.pdbx_seq_one_letter_code
_entity_poly.pdbx_strand_id
1 'polypeptide(L)'
;MNIIKSFNNTIDYLETVLDDEIDEKKVTQLTGYSYSMFSRLFSILTETTLSEYLRSRRLTEAAVILRNTDEKIIDVAFKFGYESSDSFGTAFKNFHGFTPSEVRNGKPFKLVSRVQLALSVRGGRSMNITIQKKQAFTVAGVNEQSINSSLCPSVWNKLYEKYSHDELASLGSGQSMGVCHDVENPSTINYMAGYIVNDVDKATSMGLDVLEVEEAEYAVVELVGSVPECIHNGWKYAMEVFFPEHGYIHSGKSDFEYYYEGDMHSKDYKMELWIPITKA
;
A
#
# COMPACT_ATOMS: atom_id res chain seq x y z
N MET A 1 4.42 -13.57 16.08
CA MET A 1 4.72 -14.04 14.69
C MET A 1 5.89 -13.22 14.15
N ASN A 2 6.88 -13.80 13.46
CA ASN A 2 7.95 -13.00 12.84
C ASN A 2 7.46 -12.49 11.49
N ILE A 3 7.16 -11.20 11.38
CA ILE A 3 6.54 -10.57 10.20
C ILE A 3 7.41 -10.74 8.95
N ILE A 4 8.75 -10.66 9.06
CA ILE A 4 9.69 -10.86 7.95
C ILE A 4 9.58 -12.28 7.41
N LYS A 5 9.54 -13.26 8.32
CA LYS A 5 9.39 -14.67 7.93
C LYS A 5 8.02 -14.93 7.29
N SER A 6 6.96 -14.37 7.86
CA SER A 6 5.60 -14.51 7.32
C SER A 6 5.48 -13.86 5.94
N PHE A 7 6.04 -12.66 5.77
CA PHE A 7 6.09 -11.97 4.48
C PHE A 7 6.83 -12.81 3.43
N ASN A 8 8.05 -13.26 3.74
CA ASN A 8 8.85 -14.06 2.83
C ASN A 8 8.17 -15.39 2.48
N ASN A 9 7.59 -16.10 3.46
CA ASN A 9 6.85 -17.33 3.21
C ASN A 9 5.64 -17.10 2.28
N THR A 10 5.03 -15.93 2.36
CA THR A 10 3.92 -15.55 1.48
C THR A 10 4.41 -15.27 0.07
N ILE A 11 5.52 -14.56 -0.09
CA ILE A 11 6.17 -14.38 -1.40
C ILE A 11 6.56 -15.75 -1.98
N ASP A 12 7.12 -16.66 -1.16
CA ASP A 12 7.44 -18.03 -1.56
C ASP A 12 6.21 -18.75 -2.11
N TYR A 13 5.09 -18.67 -1.40
CA TYR A 13 3.84 -19.26 -1.83
C TYR A 13 3.36 -18.63 -3.17
N LEU A 14 3.33 -17.30 -3.27
CA LEU A 14 2.88 -16.60 -4.48
C LEU A 14 3.76 -16.95 -5.71
N GLU A 15 5.04 -17.16 -5.52
CA GLU A 15 5.95 -17.64 -6.58
C GLU A 15 5.65 -19.09 -7.04
N THR A 16 5.06 -19.91 -6.18
CA THR A 16 4.68 -21.29 -6.57
C THR A 16 3.36 -21.35 -7.34
N VAL A 17 2.58 -20.28 -7.32
CA VAL A 17 1.24 -20.19 -7.97
C VAL A 17 1.18 -19.06 -9.01
N LEU A 18 2.31 -18.71 -9.64
CA LEU A 18 2.34 -17.69 -10.68
C LEU A 18 1.47 -18.05 -11.90
N ASP A 19 1.32 -19.33 -12.19
CA ASP A 19 0.53 -19.90 -13.28
C ASP A 19 -0.83 -20.45 -12.83
N ASP A 20 -1.25 -20.14 -11.58
CA ASP A 20 -2.49 -20.63 -10.99
C ASP A 20 -3.25 -19.51 -10.27
N GLU A 21 -4.43 -19.78 -9.75
CA GLU A 21 -5.19 -18.88 -8.91
C GLU A 21 -4.58 -18.78 -7.51
N ILE A 22 -4.57 -17.54 -6.98
CA ILE A 22 -4.10 -17.28 -5.62
C ILE A 22 -5.18 -17.67 -4.61
N ASP A 23 -4.86 -18.60 -3.71
CA ASP A 23 -5.70 -18.87 -2.55
C ASP A 23 -5.49 -17.79 -1.48
N GLU A 24 -6.42 -16.83 -1.43
CA GLU A 24 -6.40 -15.73 -0.46
C GLU A 24 -6.46 -16.22 1.00
N LYS A 25 -7.12 -17.36 1.26
CA LYS A 25 -7.13 -17.97 2.60
C LYS A 25 -5.74 -18.42 3.02
N LYS A 26 -4.95 -18.92 2.06
CA LYS A 26 -3.56 -19.30 2.30
C LYS A 26 -2.70 -18.09 2.66
N VAL A 27 -2.89 -16.96 1.98
CA VAL A 27 -2.22 -15.69 2.32
C VAL A 27 -2.58 -15.28 3.75
N THR A 28 -3.87 -15.32 4.11
CA THR A 28 -4.34 -15.00 5.45
C THR A 28 -3.74 -15.93 6.51
N GLN A 29 -3.63 -17.23 6.25
CA GLN A 29 -3.00 -18.19 7.16
C GLN A 29 -1.50 -17.92 7.39
N LEU A 30 -0.77 -17.49 6.34
CA LEU A 30 0.66 -17.22 6.40
C LEU A 30 1.00 -15.91 7.10
N THR A 31 0.15 -14.89 6.92
CA THR A 31 0.43 -13.52 7.37
C THR A 31 -0.38 -13.07 8.59
N GLY A 32 -1.57 -13.65 8.80
CA GLY A 32 -2.59 -13.12 9.71
C GLY A 32 -3.37 -11.92 9.13
N TYR A 33 -3.06 -11.48 7.90
CA TYR A 33 -3.72 -10.38 7.21
C TYR A 33 -4.63 -10.89 6.09
N SER A 34 -5.70 -10.13 5.77
CA SER A 34 -6.43 -10.35 4.51
C SER A 34 -5.50 -10.16 3.31
N TYR A 35 -5.86 -10.75 2.17
CA TYR A 35 -5.09 -10.57 0.93
C TYR A 35 -4.95 -9.09 0.53
N SER A 36 -6.04 -8.32 0.69
CA SER A 36 -6.04 -6.88 0.41
C SER A 36 -5.06 -6.12 1.31
N MET A 37 -5.07 -6.43 2.62
CA MET A 37 -4.14 -5.80 3.57
C MET A 37 -2.70 -6.21 3.30
N PHE A 38 -2.43 -7.49 2.99
CA PHE A 38 -1.10 -7.94 2.60
C PHE A 38 -0.61 -7.21 1.34
N SER A 39 -1.46 -7.05 0.31
CA SER A 39 -1.13 -6.30 -0.91
C SER A 39 -0.77 -4.85 -0.63
N ARG A 40 -1.51 -4.21 0.28
CA ARG A 40 -1.20 -2.84 0.70
C ARG A 40 0.15 -2.76 1.40
N LEU A 41 0.41 -3.64 2.37
CA LEU A 41 1.69 -3.69 3.07
C LEU A 41 2.85 -3.99 2.12
N PHE A 42 2.64 -4.90 1.16
CA PHE A 42 3.61 -5.17 0.10
C PHE A 42 3.95 -3.89 -0.67
N SER A 43 2.95 -3.13 -1.10
CA SER A 43 3.16 -1.89 -1.86
C SER A 43 3.92 -0.85 -1.05
N ILE A 44 3.61 -0.69 0.23
CA ILE A 44 4.32 0.22 1.15
C ILE A 44 5.80 -0.18 1.28
N LEU A 45 6.09 -1.47 1.41
CA LEU A 45 7.45 -1.98 1.65
C LEU A 45 8.31 -2.01 0.38
N THR A 46 7.70 -2.24 -0.80
CA THR A 46 8.42 -2.46 -2.06
C THR A 46 8.28 -1.32 -3.06
N GLU A 47 7.43 -0.33 -2.77
CA GLU A 47 7.11 0.79 -3.67
C GLU A 47 6.50 0.35 -5.02
N THR A 48 6.04 -0.90 -5.07
CA THR A 48 5.42 -1.51 -6.26
C THR A 48 4.17 -2.27 -5.83
N THR A 49 3.08 -2.21 -6.60
CA THR A 49 1.87 -2.98 -6.24
C THR A 49 2.12 -4.49 -6.37
N LEU A 50 1.45 -5.28 -5.52
CA LEU A 50 1.54 -6.74 -5.59
C LEU A 50 1.12 -7.27 -6.96
N SER A 51 0.09 -6.67 -7.57
CA SER A 51 -0.40 -7.04 -8.91
C SER A 51 0.65 -6.77 -10.00
N GLU A 52 1.34 -5.63 -9.95
CA GLU A 52 2.43 -5.31 -10.90
C GLU A 52 3.63 -6.24 -10.71
N TYR A 53 3.97 -6.53 -9.45
CA TYR A 53 5.02 -7.50 -9.14
C TYR A 53 4.70 -8.87 -9.73
N LEU A 54 3.53 -9.43 -9.43
CA LEU A 54 3.11 -10.75 -9.93
C LEU A 54 3.03 -10.79 -11.45
N ARG A 55 2.49 -9.74 -12.08
CA ARG A 55 2.48 -9.61 -13.54
C ARG A 55 3.90 -9.63 -14.12
N SER A 56 4.81 -8.88 -13.52
CA SER A 56 6.20 -8.81 -13.97
C SER A 56 6.94 -10.15 -13.79
N ARG A 57 6.65 -10.86 -12.70
CA ARG A 57 7.18 -12.22 -12.45
C ARG A 57 6.65 -13.23 -13.46
N ARG A 58 5.32 -13.23 -13.72
CA ARG A 58 4.68 -14.08 -14.75
C ARG A 58 5.32 -13.87 -16.12
N LEU A 59 5.50 -12.62 -16.54
CA LEU A 59 6.16 -12.32 -17.84
C LEU A 59 7.63 -12.74 -17.84
N THR A 60 8.34 -12.60 -16.73
CA THR A 60 9.72 -13.08 -16.59
C THR A 60 9.79 -14.60 -16.75
N GLU A 61 8.95 -15.36 -16.03
CA GLU A 61 8.92 -16.83 -16.13
C GLU A 61 8.49 -17.29 -17.53
N ALA A 62 7.51 -16.62 -18.14
CA ALA A 62 7.12 -16.87 -19.53
C ALA A 62 8.31 -16.71 -20.50
N ALA A 63 9.11 -15.65 -20.32
CA ALA A 63 10.31 -15.43 -21.15
C ALA A 63 11.37 -16.53 -20.95
N VAL A 64 11.55 -16.99 -19.71
CA VAL A 64 12.46 -18.11 -19.39
C VAL A 64 12.00 -19.42 -20.06
N ILE A 65 10.70 -19.73 -19.99
CA ILE A 65 10.12 -20.90 -20.66
C ILE A 65 10.33 -20.80 -22.18
N LEU A 66 9.95 -19.68 -22.79
CA LEU A 66 10.09 -19.47 -24.23
C LEU A 66 11.53 -19.54 -24.71
N ARG A 67 12.50 -19.16 -23.91
CA ARG A 67 13.91 -19.21 -24.21
C ARG A 67 14.47 -20.62 -24.14
N ASN A 68 13.97 -21.45 -23.24
CA ASN A 68 14.59 -22.73 -22.88
C ASN A 68 13.79 -23.94 -23.37
N THR A 69 12.58 -23.74 -23.91
CA THR A 69 11.70 -24.83 -24.38
C THR A 69 11.10 -24.52 -25.75
N ASP A 70 10.54 -25.56 -26.39
CA ASP A 70 9.80 -25.46 -27.65
C ASP A 70 8.28 -25.31 -27.42
N GLU A 71 7.82 -25.03 -26.18
CA GLU A 71 6.41 -24.83 -25.87
C GLU A 71 5.80 -23.76 -26.80
N LYS A 72 4.58 -24.00 -27.29
CA LYS A 72 3.92 -23.02 -28.16
C LYS A 72 3.63 -21.72 -27.40
N ILE A 73 3.80 -20.58 -28.07
CA ILE A 73 3.54 -19.26 -27.45
C ILE A 73 2.12 -19.16 -26.87
N ILE A 74 1.13 -19.77 -27.56
CA ILE A 74 -0.25 -19.78 -27.09
C ILE A 74 -0.41 -20.57 -25.79
N ASP A 75 0.30 -21.69 -25.63
CA ASP A 75 0.22 -22.53 -24.44
C ASP A 75 0.87 -21.81 -23.25
N VAL A 76 1.99 -21.13 -23.48
CA VAL A 76 2.64 -20.26 -22.47
C VAL A 76 1.75 -19.09 -22.09
N ALA A 77 1.02 -18.48 -23.06
CA ALA A 77 0.08 -17.40 -22.79
C ALA A 77 -1.04 -17.87 -21.86
N PHE A 78 -1.68 -19.00 -22.17
CA PHE A 78 -2.74 -19.58 -21.34
C PHE A 78 -2.24 -19.97 -19.94
N LYS A 79 -1.06 -20.56 -19.85
CA LYS A 79 -0.42 -20.94 -18.59
C LYS A 79 -0.32 -19.76 -17.61
N PHE A 80 -0.04 -18.54 -18.11
CA PHE A 80 0.06 -17.34 -17.26
C PHE A 80 -1.21 -16.48 -17.25
N GLY A 81 -2.36 -17.08 -17.60
CA GLY A 81 -3.68 -16.46 -17.42
C GLY A 81 -4.07 -15.45 -18.49
N TYR A 82 -3.46 -15.47 -19.68
CA TYR A 82 -3.87 -14.67 -20.82
C TYR A 82 -4.90 -15.40 -21.68
N GLU A 83 -5.96 -14.71 -22.06
CA GLU A 83 -7.04 -15.29 -22.86
C GLU A 83 -6.70 -15.48 -24.35
N SER A 84 -5.61 -14.83 -24.84
CA SER A 84 -5.19 -14.93 -26.24
C SER A 84 -3.69 -14.66 -26.41
N SER A 85 -3.13 -15.18 -27.51
CA SER A 85 -1.76 -14.85 -27.93
C SER A 85 -1.53 -13.37 -28.18
N ASP A 86 -2.56 -12.63 -28.61
CA ASP A 86 -2.43 -11.20 -28.95
C ASP A 86 -2.34 -10.37 -27.70
N SER A 87 -3.19 -10.62 -26.68
CA SER A 87 -3.13 -9.94 -25.38
C SER A 87 -1.81 -10.23 -24.68
N PHE A 88 -1.36 -11.50 -24.69
CA PHE A 88 -0.06 -11.89 -24.18
C PHE A 88 1.08 -11.21 -24.94
N GLY A 89 1.08 -11.27 -26.27
CA GLY A 89 2.13 -10.68 -27.12
C GLY A 89 2.29 -9.18 -26.88
N THR A 90 1.17 -8.46 -26.73
CA THR A 90 1.17 -7.04 -26.42
C THR A 90 1.75 -6.76 -25.03
N ALA A 91 1.28 -7.47 -23.99
CA ALA A 91 1.77 -7.32 -22.63
C ALA A 91 3.27 -7.67 -22.52
N PHE A 92 3.66 -8.76 -23.18
CA PHE A 92 5.05 -9.26 -23.22
C PHE A 92 5.98 -8.25 -23.90
N LYS A 93 5.60 -7.73 -25.07
CA LYS A 93 6.39 -6.73 -25.80
C LYS A 93 6.50 -5.42 -25.03
N ASN A 94 5.41 -4.95 -24.42
CA ASN A 94 5.43 -3.73 -23.60
C ASN A 94 6.37 -3.87 -22.39
N PHE A 95 6.44 -5.06 -21.81
CA PHE A 95 7.30 -5.32 -20.66
C PHE A 95 8.76 -5.56 -21.05
N HIS A 96 9.03 -6.47 -22.00
CA HIS A 96 10.40 -6.88 -22.38
C HIS A 96 11.05 -6.02 -23.46
N GLY A 97 10.26 -5.28 -24.25
CA GLY A 97 10.71 -4.52 -25.41
C GLY A 97 10.75 -5.35 -26.73
N PHE A 98 10.58 -6.66 -26.63
CA PHE A 98 10.60 -7.60 -27.77
C PHE A 98 9.41 -8.55 -27.70
N THR A 99 9.01 -9.08 -28.86
CA THR A 99 7.92 -10.06 -28.94
C THR A 99 8.35 -11.44 -28.37
N PRO A 100 7.38 -12.30 -27.98
CA PRO A 100 7.69 -13.66 -27.54
C PRO A 100 8.56 -14.47 -28.51
N SER A 101 8.30 -14.36 -29.83
CA SER A 101 9.07 -15.03 -30.87
C SER A 101 10.50 -14.49 -30.97
N GLU A 102 10.69 -13.19 -30.85
CA GLU A 102 12.02 -12.58 -30.87
C GLU A 102 12.86 -13.00 -29.66
N VAL A 103 12.24 -13.07 -28.47
CA VAL A 103 12.90 -13.54 -27.25
C VAL A 103 13.28 -15.03 -27.41
N ARG A 104 12.40 -15.88 -27.93
CA ARG A 104 12.70 -17.27 -28.27
C ARG A 104 13.95 -17.38 -29.17
N ASN A 105 14.03 -16.52 -30.17
CA ASN A 105 15.10 -16.46 -31.13
C ASN A 105 16.37 -15.72 -30.67
N GLY A 106 16.50 -15.47 -29.36
CA GLY A 106 17.76 -14.96 -28.79
C GLY A 106 17.79 -13.49 -28.42
N LYS A 107 16.70 -12.70 -28.66
CA LYS A 107 16.65 -11.31 -28.18
C LYS A 107 16.64 -11.24 -26.63
N PRO A 108 17.22 -10.21 -26.01
CA PRO A 108 17.25 -10.08 -24.56
C PRO A 108 15.84 -9.87 -24.01
N PHE A 109 15.68 -10.18 -22.72
CA PHE A 109 14.45 -9.92 -21.99
C PHE A 109 14.76 -9.39 -20.59
N LYS A 110 13.80 -8.69 -19.97
CA LYS A 110 13.92 -8.19 -18.60
C LYS A 110 13.71 -9.33 -17.62
N LEU A 111 14.59 -9.41 -16.62
CA LEU A 111 14.45 -10.30 -15.48
C LEU A 111 14.05 -9.47 -14.25
N VAL A 112 12.88 -9.72 -13.71
CA VAL A 112 12.49 -9.22 -12.38
C VAL A 112 12.84 -10.31 -11.39
N SER A 113 13.73 -10.01 -10.45
CA SER A 113 14.08 -10.91 -9.37
C SER A 113 12.92 -11.02 -8.37
N ARG A 114 12.91 -12.15 -7.66
CA ARG A 114 12.00 -12.35 -6.55
C ARG A 114 12.26 -11.34 -5.45
N VAL A 115 11.19 -10.76 -4.90
CA VAL A 115 11.25 -9.90 -3.71
C VAL A 115 11.57 -10.74 -2.49
N GLN A 116 12.48 -10.24 -1.68
CA GLN A 116 12.79 -10.81 -0.38
C GLN A 116 12.93 -9.68 0.64
N LEU A 117 12.14 -9.73 1.70
CA LEU A 117 12.28 -8.81 2.81
C LEU A 117 13.48 -9.26 3.67
N ALA A 118 14.44 -8.38 3.85
CA ALA A 118 15.63 -8.63 4.65
C ALA A 118 15.77 -7.56 5.74
N LEU A 119 16.21 -7.97 6.93
CA LEU A 119 16.63 -7.03 7.96
C LEU A 119 17.90 -6.30 7.48
N SER A 120 17.79 -4.99 7.25
CA SER A 120 18.96 -4.16 7.10
C SER A 120 19.26 -3.51 8.46
N VAL A 121 20.40 -3.85 9.06
CA VAL A 121 20.89 -3.13 10.23
C VAL A 121 21.38 -1.75 9.74
N ARG A 122 20.52 -0.75 9.80
CA ARG A 122 20.90 0.65 9.62
C ARG A 122 21.11 1.24 10.98
N GLY A 123 22.35 1.61 11.30
CA GLY A 123 22.73 2.13 12.61
C GLY A 123 21.97 3.41 12.99
N GLY A 124 21.39 3.43 14.17
CA GLY A 124 21.27 4.59 15.05
C GLY A 124 20.21 5.66 14.74
N ARG A 125 19.28 5.49 13.82
CA ARG A 125 18.10 6.36 13.74
C ARG A 125 16.92 5.65 14.41
N SER A 126 16.68 5.97 15.67
CA SER A 126 15.41 5.63 16.31
C SER A 126 14.35 6.62 15.85
N MET A 127 13.25 6.15 15.29
CA MET A 127 12.02 6.95 15.19
C MET A 127 11.33 6.92 16.56
N ASN A 128 10.74 8.03 16.96
CA ASN A 128 9.96 8.07 18.19
C ASN A 128 8.59 7.45 17.89
N ILE A 129 8.31 6.30 18.51
CA ILE A 129 7.02 5.62 18.41
C ILE A 129 6.45 5.47 19.81
N THR A 130 5.22 5.93 19.99
CA THR A 130 4.46 5.76 21.23
C THR A 130 3.21 4.95 20.97
N ILE A 131 2.82 4.11 21.93
CA ILE A 131 1.55 3.42 21.88
C ILE A 131 0.50 4.28 22.56
N GLN A 132 -0.54 4.63 21.85
CA GLN A 132 -1.62 5.51 22.33
C GLN A 132 -2.98 4.90 22.02
N LYS A 133 -3.87 4.94 23.00
CA LYS A 133 -5.28 4.66 22.78
C LYS A 133 -5.96 5.95 22.34
N LYS A 134 -6.53 5.96 21.14
CA LYS A 134 -7.31 7.08 20.62
C LYS A 134 -8.79 6.77 20.83
N GLN A 135 -9.51 7.73 21.40
CA GLN A 135 -10.97 7.66 21.55
C GLN A 135 -11.64 7.74 20.18
N ALA A 136 -12.90 7.32 20.08
CA ALA A 136 -13.68 7.49 18.86
C ALA A 136 -13.77 8.98 18.46
N PHE A 137 -13.66 9.27 17.17
CA PHE A 137 -13.77 10.61 16.61
C PHE A 137 -14.35 10.55 15.19
N THR A 138 -14.73 11.70 14.66
CA THR A 138 -15.30 11.79 13.31
C THR A 138 -14.42 12.65 12.43
N VAL A 139 -14.21 12.20 11.20
CA VAL A 139 -13.51 12.94 10.15
C VAL A 139 -14.52 13.28 9.04
N ALA A 140 -14.48 14.52 8.55
CA ALA A 140 -15.28 14.92 7.40
C ALA A 140 -14.38 15.54 6.32
N GLY A 141 -14.67 15.21 5.05
CA GLY A 141 -13.82 15.63 3.95
C GLY A 141 -14.28 15.12 2.59
N VAL A 142 -13.35 14.94 1.69
CA VAL A 142 -13.57 14.29 0.39
C VAL A 142 -13.05 12.86 0.48
N ASN A 143 -13.93 11.89 0.21
CA ASN A 143 -13.61 10.47 0.23
C ASN A 143 -13.58 9.89 -1.18
N GLU A 144 -12.49 9.28 -1.56
CA GLU A 144 -12.32 8.59 -2.83
C GLU A 144 -12.11 7.09 -2.60
N GLN A 145 -12.87 6.29 -3.32
CA GLN A 145 -12.81 4.83 -3.19
C GLN A 145 -11.96 4.22 -4.30
N SER A 146 -11.26 3.14 -3.96
CA SER A 146 -10.52 2.32 -4.92
C SER A 146 -9.51 3.10 -5.77
N ILE A 147 -8.79 4.04 -5.16
CA ILE A 147 -7.75 4.82 -5.84
C ILE A 147 -6.35 4.21 -5.67
N ASN A 148 -5.45 4.51 -6.60
CA ASN A 148 -4.03 4.25 -6.40
C ASN A 148 -3.48 5.24 -5.37
N SER A 149 -2.60 4.81 -4.46
CA SER A 149 -2.01 5.66 -3.41
C SER A 149 -1.28 6.90 -3.94
N SER A 150 -0.76 6.85 -5.17
CA SER A 150 -0.16 8.02 -5.84
C SER A 150 -1.15 9.16 -6.09
N LEU A 151 -2.46 8.89 -6.03
CA LEU A 151 -3.52 9.87 -6.23
C LEU A 151 -3.98 10.56 -4.92
N CYS A 152 -3.49 10.16 -3.76
CA CYS A 152 -3.83 10.80 -2.48
C CYS A 152 -3.66 12.34 -2.51
N PRO A 153 -2.60 12.92 -3.10
CA PRO A 153 -2.49 14.38 -3.21
C PRO A 153 -3.64 15.03 -4.02
N SER A 154 -4.20 14.32 -5.00
CA SER A 154 -5.32 14.82 -5.80
C SER A 154 -6.63 14.91 -5.00
N VAL A 155 -6.79 14.08 -3.96
CA VAL A 155 -7.96 14.13 -3.08
C VAL A 155 -7.92 15.40 -2.22
N TRP A 156 -6.73 15.77 -1.73
CA TRP A 156 -6.52 17.05 -1.06
C TRP A 156 -6.82 18.25 -1.96
N ASN A 157 -6.38 18.21 -3.22
CA ASN A 157 -6.69 19.26 -4.19
C ASN A 157 -8.21 19.42 -4.37
N LYS A 158 -8.96 18.31 -4.54
CA LYS A 158 -10.42 18.33 -4.65
C LYS A 158 -11.11 18.95 -3.42
N LEU A 159 -10.57 18.70 -2.22
CA LEU A 159 -11.08 19.30 -0.99
C LEU A 159 -10.87 20.81 -0.99
N TYR A 160 -9.65 21.27 -1.26
CA TYR A 160 -9.30 22.70 -1.22
C TYR A 160 -9.76 23.51 -2.43
N GLU A 161 -10.17 22.87 -3.53
CA GLU A 161 -10.87 23.53 -4.63
C GLU A 161 -12.28 24.02 -4.23
N LYS A 162 -12.92 23.37 -3.24
CA LYS A 162 -14.28 23.65 -2.82
C LYS A 162 -14.37 24.42 -1.49
N TYR A 163 -13.43 24.21 -0.59
CA TYR A 163 -13.47 24.72 0.78
C TYR A 163 -12.13 25.29 1.19
N SER A 164 -12.15 26.43 1.88
CA SER A 164 -10.95 26.98 2.51
C SER A 164 -10.55 26.21 3.77
N HIS A 165 -9.28 26.33 4.16
CA HIS A 165 -8.80 25.77 5.42
C HIS A 165 -9.62 26.26 6.62
N ASP A 166 -9.92 27.58 6.69
CA ASP A 166 -10.65 28.18 7.80
C ASP A 166 -12.10 27.66 7.93
N GLU A 167 -12.78 27.44 6.78
CA GLU A 167 -14.12 26.82 6.79
C GLU A 167 -14.08 25.43 7.37
N LEU A 168 -13.14 24.58 6.91
CA LEU A 168 -12.97 23.20 7.39
C LEU A 168 -12.54 23.16 8.86
N ALA A 169 -11.59 23.99 9.25
CA ALA A 169 -11.12 24.10 10.63
C ALA A 169 -12.24 24.50 11.61
N SER A 170 -13.19 25.32 11.16
CA SER A 170 -14.35 25.76 11.98
C SER A 170 -15.31 24.64 12.35
N LEU A 171 -15.22 23.47 11.71
CA LEU A 171 -16.09 22.32 11.98
C LEU A 171 -15.67 21.52 13.23
N GLY A 172 -14.46 21.75 13.74
CA GLY A 172 -13.94 20.99 14.89
C GLY A 172 -12.66 21.56 15.47
N SER A 173 -11.64 20.72 15.63
CA SER A 173 -10.35 21.08 16.22
C SER A 173 -9.41 21.86 15.29
N GLY A 174 -9.75 21.99 14.01
CA GLY A 174 -8.83 22.53 12.97
C GLY A 174 -7.80 21.53 12.45
N GLN A 175 -7.83 20.30 12.94
CA GLN A 175 -6.84 19.29 12.62
C GLN A 175 -7.15 18.55 11.32
N SER A 176 -6.24 18.63 10.35
CA SER A 176 -6.33 17.90 9.07
C SER A 176 -5.72 16.51 9.15
N MET A 177 -6.34 15.56 8.46
CA MET A 177 -5.92 14.16 8.42
C MET A 177 -6.11 13.54 7.03
N GLY A 178 -5.14 12.74 6.58
CA GLY A 178 -5.36 11.74 5.56
C GLY A 178 -5.78 10.42 6.21
N VAL A 179 -6.82 9.79 5.71
CA VAL A 179 -7.34 8.54 6.27
C VAL A 179 -7.35 7.46 5.21
N CYS A 180 -6.62 6.37 5.46
CA CYS A 180 -6.76 5.14 4.68
C CYS A 180 -7.68 4.18 5.43
N HIS A 181 -8.76 3.73 4.78
CA HIS A 181 -9.76 2.89 5.42
C HIS A 181 -10.29 1.81 4.46
N ASP A 182 -10.95 0.79 5.01
CA ASP A 182 -11.69 -0.26 4.31
C ASP A 182 -10.97 -0.78 3.04
N VAL A 183 -9.76 -1.34 3.22
CA VAL A 183 -8.96 -1.86 2.11
C VAL A 183 -9.57 -3.17 1.60
N GLU A 184 -10.48 -3.05 0.64
CA GLU A 184 -11.18 -4.20 0.02
C GLU A 184 -10.43 -4.77 -1.18
N ASN A 185 -9.77 -3.90 -1.95
CA ASN A 185 -9.06 -4.29 -3.17
C ASN A 185 -7.54 -4.29 -2.95
N PRO A 186 -6.83 -5.35 -3.34
CA PRO A 186 -5.39 -5.46 -3.14
C PRO A 186 -4.53 -4.43 -3.90
N SER A 187 -5.09 -3.76 -4.91
CA SER A 187 -4.36 -2.81 -5.75
C SER A 187 -4.72 -1.35 -5.50
N THR A 188 -5.71 -1.08 -4.65
CA THR A 188 -6.26 0.24 -4.39
C THR A 188 -6.49 0.47 -2.91
N ILE A 189 -6.70 1.72 -2.54
CA ILE A 189 -7.07 2.14 -1.19
C ILE A 189 -8.31 3.02 -1.24
N ASN A 190 -9.09 3.03 -0.17
CA ASN A 190 -10.05 4.09 0.07
C ASN A 190 -9.33 5.17 0.87
N TYR A 191 -9.38 6.40 0.40
CA TYR A 191 -8.66 7.51 1.01
C TYR A 191 -9.54 8.72 1.18
N MET A 192 -9.59 9.24 2.40
CA MET A 192 -10.25 10.50 2.71
C MET A 192 -9.21 11.57 3.07
N ALA A 193 -9.29 12.71 2.38
CA ALA A 193 -8.66 13.95 2.81
C ALA A 193 -9.68 14.75 3.60
N GLY A 194 -9.42 15.04 4.89
CA GLY A 194 -10.43 15.65 5.73
C GLY A 194 -9.91 16.27 7.02
N TYR A 195 -10.84 16.68 7.86
CA TYR A 195 -10.61 17.31 9.14
C TYR A 195 -11.37 16.59 10.25
N ILE A 196 -10.80 16.59 11.46
CA ILE A 196 -11.54 16.16 12.65
C ILE A 196 -12.67 17.15 12.93
N VAL A 197 -13.91 16.65 12.99
CA VAL A 197 -15.11 17.48 13.16
C VAL A 197 -15.87 17.13 14.43
N ASN A 198 -16.47 18.15 15.01
CA ASN A 198 -17.43 18.02 16.12
C ASN A 198 -18.87 18.34 15.66
N ASP A 199 -19.01 19.15 14.61
CA ASP A 199 -20.29 19.53 14.01
C ASP A 199 -20.54 18.73 12.73
N VAL A 200 -21.00 17.49 12.93
CA VAL A 200 -21.27 16.53 11.84
C VAL A 200 -22.42 17.01 10.94
N ASP A 201 -23.46 17.62 11.54
CA ASP A 201 -24.62 18.13 10.78
C ASP A 201 -24.20 19.25 9.83
N LYS A 202 -23.36 20.17 10.30
CA LYS A 202 -22.82 21.25 9.47
C LYS A 202 -21.92 20.68 8.38
N ALA A 203 -21.02 19.74 8.68
CA ALA A 203 -20.15 19.09 7.70
C ALA A 203 -20.98 18.42 6.58
N THR A 204 -22.01 17.67 6.95
CA THR A 204 -22.94 17.02 6.02
C THR A 204 -23.70 18.04 5.16
N SER A 205 -24.17 19.13 5.77
CA SER A 205 -24.89 20.20 5.04
C SER A 205 -23.99 20.92 4.02
N MET A 206 -22.68 20.96 4.25
CA MET A 206 -21.68 21.44 3.30
C MET A 206 -21.42 20.47 2.15
N GLY A 207 -21.92 19.23 2.23
CA GLY A 207 -21.69 18.19 1.21
C GLY A 207 -20.35 17.46 1.35
N LEU A 208 -19.79 17.47 2.57
CA LEU A 208 -18.64 16.64 2.93
C LEU A 208 -19.06 15.20 3.22
N ASP A 209 -18.23 14.24 2.84
CA ASP A 209 -18.33 12.86 3.29
C ASP A 209 -17.93 12.79 4.77
N VAL A 210 -18.55 11.89 5.52
CA VAL A 210 -18.32 11.70 6.95
C VAL A 210 -17.87 10.27 7.22
N LEU A 211 -16.80 10.13 8.00
CA LEU A 211 -16.26 8.85 8.44
C LEU A 211 -16.18 8.81 9.97
N GLU A 212 -16.91 7.89 10.58
CA GLU A 212 -16.80 7.60 12.01
C GLU A 212 -15.62 6.67 12.27
N VAL A 213 -14.74 7.08 13.17
CA VAL A 213 -13.57 6.32 13.59
C VAL A 213 -13.80 5.76 14.98
N GLU A 214 -13.77 4.43 15.08
CA GLU A 214 -13.88 3.73 16.34
C GLU A 214 -12.65 3.90 17.23
N GLU A 215 -12.83 3.77 18.53
CA GLU A 215 -11.73 3.69 19.49
C GLU A 215 -10.77 2.53 19.14
N ALA A 216 -9.47 2.81 19.17
CA ALA A 216 -8.44 1.80 18.94
C ALA A 216 -7.08 2.18 19.55
N GLU A 217 -6.18 1.18 19.67
CA GLU A 217 -4.77 1.41 19.96
C GLU A 217 -3.99 1.67 18.68
N TYR A 218 -3.09 2.65 18.75
CA TYR A 218 -2.25 3.08 17.64
C TYR A 218 -0.78 3.12 18.04
N ALA A 219 0.08 2.65 17.15
CA ALA A 219 1.47 3.06 17.13
C ALA A 219 1.52 4.45 16.46
N VAL A 220 1.77 5.47 17.26
CA VAL A 220 1.92 6.85 16.81
C VAL A 220 3.40 7.09 16.51
N VAL A 221 3.72 7.23 15.24
CA VAL A 221 5.09 7.45 14.73
C VAL A 221 5.29 8.93 14.47
N GLU A 222 6.21 9.56 15.19
CA GLU A 222 6.62 10.93 14.89
C GLU A 222 7.50 10.96 13.65
N LEU A 223 7.09 11.71 12.64
CA LEU A 223 7.80 11.85 11.37
C LEU A 223 8.41 13.23 11.22
N VAL A 224 9.63 13.27 10.67
CA VAL A 224 10.32 14.51 10.28
C VAL A 224 10.83 14.33 8.85
N GLY A 225 10.49 15.25 7.97
CA GLY A 225 10.93 15.25 6.58
C GLY A 225 9.82 15.62 5.59
N SER A 226 10.16 15.66 4.32
CA SER A 226 9.21 15.97 3.24
C SER A 226 8.19 14.86 3.03
N VAL A 227 6.97 15.23 2.70
CA VAL A 227 5.90 14.31 2.28
C VAL A 227 6.04 14.06 0.76
N PRO A 228 5.92 12.82 0.28
CA PRO A 228 5.50 11.60 0.98
C PRO A 228 6.64 10.76 1.59
N GLU A 229 7.89 11.15 1.44
CA GLU A 229 9.06 10.34 1.80
C GLU A 229 9.09 9.98 3.30
N CYS A 230 8.76 10.93 4.18
CA CYS A 230 8.75 10.68 5.62
C CYS A 230 7.68 9.64 6.00
N ILE A 231 6.52 9.62 5.33
CA ILE A 231 5.45 8.64 5.54
C ILE A 231 5.94 7.23 5.17
N HIS A 232 6.56 7.08 3.99
CA HIS A 232 7.11 5.79 3.54
C HIS A 232 8.17 5.27 4.50
N ASN A 233 9.06 6.14 4.97
CA ASN A 233 10.09 5.79 5.94
C ASN A 233 9.50 5.37 7.30
N GLY A 234 8.43 6.05 7.75
CA GLY A 234 7.71 5.70 8.98
C GLY A 234 7.05 4.32 8.90
N TRP A 235 6.34 4.04 7.83
CA TRP A 235 5.77 2.73 7.57
C TRP A 235 6.83 1.63 7.55
N LYS A 236 7.91 1.87 6.82
CA LYS A 236 9.01 0.91 6.70
C LYS A 236 9.63 0.60 8.05
N TYR A 237 9.92 1.62 8.87
CA TYR A 237 10.46 1.43 10.20
C TYR A 237 9.48 0.69 11.12
N ALA A 238 8.19 1.05 11.10
CA ALA A 238 7.19 0.37 11.91
C ALA A 238 7.09 -1.12 11.58
N MET A 239 7.03 -1.46 10.27
CA MET A 239 6.85 -2.83 9.81
C MET A 239 8.12 -3.69 9.91
N GLU A 240 9.29 -3.12 9.62
CA GLU A 240 10.55 -3.87 9.59
C GLU A 240 11.21 -3.99 10.97
N VAL A 241 10.99 -3.00 11.86
CA VAL A 241 11.70 -2.90 13.14
C VAL A 241 10.74 -2.96 14.32
N PHE A 242 9.87 -1.95 14.45
CA PHE A 242 9.10 -1.77 15.68
C PHE A 242 8.11 -2.91 15.94
N PHE A 243 7.34 -3.32 14.95
CA PHE A 243 6.33 -4.38 15.12
C PHE A 243 6.97 -5.74 15.43
N PRO A 244 8.01 -6.19 14.71
CA PRO A 244 8.68 -7.44 15.03
C PRO A 244 9.32 -7.45 16.42
N GLU A 245 9.92 -6.34 16.84
CA GLU A 245 10.61 -6.25 18.13
C GLU A 245 9.64 -6.23 19.32
N HIS A 246 8.46 -5.64 19.14
CA HIS A 246 7.51 -5.41 20.23
C HIS A 246 6.28 -6.33 20.20
N GLY A 247 6.20 -7.24 19.21
CA GLY A 247 5.11 -8.22 19.09
C GLY A 247 3.77 -7.58 18.73
N TYR A 248 3.78 -6.56 17.86
CA TYR A 248 2.57 -5.95 17.29
C TYR A 248 2.35 -6.37 15.85
N ILE A 249 1.11 -6.28 15.42
CA ILE A 249 0.69 -6.37 14.03
C ILE A 249 -0.34 -5.27 13.76
N HIS A 250 -0.52 -4.92 12.49
CA HIS A 250 -1.59 -4.01 12.06
C HIS A 250 -2.95 -4.64 12.35
N SER A 251 -3.87 -3.91 12.99
CA SER A 251 -5.16 -4.48 13.41
C SER A 251 -6.21 -4.59 12.29
N GLY A 252 -5.95 -4.02 11.12
CA GLY A 252 -6.89 -3.95 9.99
C GLY A 252 -7.84 -2.74 10.02
N LYS A 253 -7.83 -1.93 11.08
CA LYS A 253 -8.60 -0.68 11.17
C LYS A 253 -7.94 0.43 10.32
N SER A 254 -8.57 1.61 10.28
CA SER A 254 -8.06 2.78 9.55
C SER A 254 -6.76 3.29 10.11
N ASP A 255 -5.85 3.69 9.25
CA ASP A 255 -4.63 4.41 9.61
C ASP A 255 -4.68 5.86 9.14
N PHE A 256 -3.89 6.72 9.80
CA PHE A 256 -4.00 8.16 9.67
C PHE A 256 -2.67 8.83 9.45
N GLU A 257 -2.67 9.79 8.53
CA GLU A 257 -1.63 10.78 8.32
C GLU A 257 -2.09 12.07 9.04
N TYR A 258 -1.51 12.37 10.19
CA TYR A 258 -1.88 13.52 11.03
C TYR A 258 -0.94 14.68 10.71
N TYR A 259 -1.46 15.69 10.01
CA TYR A 259 -0.68 16.80 9.49
C TYR A 259 -0.63 17.97 10.46
N TYR A 260 0.54 18.46 10.79
CA TYR A 260 0.72 19.72 11.50
C TYR A 260 0.79 20.90 10.53
N GLU A 261 0.65 22.11 11.05
CA GLU A 261 0.87 23.31 10.25
C GLU A 261 2.34 23.38 9.80
N GLY A 262 2.57 23.82 8.57
CA GLY A 262 3.92 24.01 8.03
C GLY A 262 4.04 23.64 6.55
N ASP A 263 5.26 23.76 6.04
CA ASP A 263 5.60 23.40 4.65
C ASP A 263 5.88 21.90 4.54
N MET A 264 4.96 21.15 3.96
CA MET A 264 5.08 19.69 3.75
C MET A 264 6.25 19.28 2.84
N HIS A 265 6.84 20.21 2.10
CA HIS A 265 8.03 19.95 1.27
C HIS A 265 9.33 20.18 2.01
N SER A 266 9.28 20.76 3.22
CA SER A 266 10.46 20.99 4.05
C SER A 266 11.03 19.69 4.59
N LYS A 267 12.36 19.59 4.61
CA LYS A 267 13.09 18.49 5.29
C LYS A 267 12.89 18.47 6.82
N ASP A 268 12.43 19.58 7.40
CA ASP A 268 12.19 19.75 8.83
C ASP A 268 10.68 19.72 9.17
N TYR A 269 9.81 19.42 8.20
CA TYR A 269 8.38 19.31 8.42
C TYR A 269 8.09 18.17 9.38
N LYS A 270 7.14 18.40 10.28
CA LYS A 270 6.71 17.42 11.30
C LYS A 270 5.29 16.98 11.05
N MET A 271 5.03 15.70 11.25
CA MET A 271 3.71 15.10 11.22
C MET A 271 3.70 13.80 12.04
N GLU A 272 2.55 13.17 12.20
CA GLU A 272 2.46 11.84 12.78
C GLU A 272 1.82 10.86 11.78
N LEU A 273 2.26 9.62 11.87
CA LEU A 273 1.60 8.48 11.23
C LEU A 273 1.02 7.59 12.34
N TRP A 274 -0.31 7.43 12.35
CA TRP A 274 -1.00 6.57 13.33
C TRP A 274 -1.34 5.23 12.68
N ILE A 275 -0.69 4.17 13.10
CA ILE A 275 -0.90 2.83 12.59
C ILE A 275 -1.70 2.04 13.63
N PRO A 276 -2.91 1.56 13.31
CA PRO A 276 -3.73 0.80 14.25
C PRO A 276 -3.09 -0.56 14.52
N ILE A 277 -2.96 -0.93 15.78
CA ILE A 277 -2.24 -2.11 16.20
C ILE A 277 -3.06 -3.06 17.07
N THR A 278 -2.62 -4.31 17.09
CA THR A 278 -3.02 -5.31 18.05
C THR A 278 -1.81 -6.18 18.39
N LYS A 279 -1.86 -6.94 19.48
CA LYS A 279 -0.82 -7.94 19.79
C LYS A 279 -0.86 -9.09 18.79
N ALA A 280 0.35 -9.59 18.41
CA ALA A 280 0.54 -10.69 17.47
C ALA A 280 0.16 -12.06 18.05
#